data_d4715f52cc1ab141fab4126dc47ccb27
#
_entry.id   d4715f52cc1ab141fab4126dc47ccb27
#
_cell.length_a   1.000
_cell.length_b   1.000
_cell.length_c   1.000
_cell.angle_alpha   90.00
_cell.angle_beta   90.00
_cell.angle_gamma   90.00
#
_symmetry.space_group_name_H-M   'P 1'
#
loop_
_entity.id
_entity.type
_entity.pdbx_description
1 polymer ?
#
loop_
_entity_poly.entity_id
_entity_poly.type
_entity_poly.pdbx_seq_one_letter_code
_entity_poly.pdbx_strand_id
1 'polypeptide(L)'
;MKTVYLFCYVTNLLYICGKIKEEMAAQSVYNEIKRRVEKSKRGRLFFPDDFHPASSDAIRSALVRLCRAGDLMRVAQGIYCYPKVDRKWGSGIIPPSIEEIAEAIAKRDKVRIAPTGAYVLNKLGLSTQIPANVVFATDGSGRRVSIGKGKGLLFKHTSEMRIFAFRSTLMQLIVTAMREIGEHNVTDEQMAVIRKHLEHVTEEDYQKDIQLAPIWVRKKLS
;
A
#
# COMPACT_ATOMS: atom_id res chain seq x y z
N MET A 1 -26.17 48.44 -33.27
CA MET A 1 -26.74 47.57 -32.20
C MET A 1 -26.80 46.07 -32.60
N LYS A 2 -27.20 45.69 -33.81
CA LYS A 2 -27.33 44.27 -34.20
C LYS A 2 -26.02 43.48 -34.18
N THR A 3 -24.87 44.07 -34.47
CA THR A 3 -23.56 43.39 -34.54
C THR A 3 -23.02 42.96 -33.15
N VAL A 4 -23.30 43.73 -32.11
CA VAL A 4 -22.88 43.43 -30.74
C VAL A 4 -23.66 42.24 -30.14
N TYR A 5 -24.95 42.15 -30.47
CA TYR A 5 -25.79 41.03 -30.04
C TYR A 5 -25.37 39.70 -30.71
N LEU A 6 -24.98 39.76 -32.01
CA LEU A 6 -24.54 38.59 -32.74
C LEU A 6 -23.20 38.07 -32.17
N PHE A 7 -22.28 38.96 -31.82
CA PHE A 7 -20.99 38.61 -31.22
C PHE A 7 -21.15 37.96 -29.84
N CYS A 8 -22.04 38.52 -28.98
CA CYS A 8 -22.38 37.93 -27.70
C CYS A 8 -23.03 36.53 -27.82
N TYR A 9 -23.84 36.31 -28.85
CA TYR A 9 -24.52 35.03 -29.08
C TYR A 9 -23.53 33.96 -29.55
N VAL A 10 -22.60 34.30 -30.44
CA VAL A 10 -21.57 33.41 -30.96
C VAL A 10 -20.57 33.05 -29.86
N THR A 11 -20.12 33.98 -29.03
CA THR A 11 -19.22 33.70 -27.91
C THR A 11 -19.87 32.83 -26.85
N ASN A 12 -21.16 33.02 -26.57
CA ASN A 12 -21.91 32.20 -25.63
C ASN A 12 -22.13 30.80 -26.18
N LEU A 13 -22.40 30.66 -27.46
CA LEU A 13 -22.53 29.33 -28.15
C LEU A 13 -21.23 28.54 -28.16
N LEU A 14 -20.09 29.20 -28.43
CA LEU A 14 -18.76 28.61 -28.37
C LEU A 14 -18.39 28.18 -26.95
N TYR A 15 -18.73 28.98 -25.94
CA TYR A 15 -18.53 28.64 -24.54
C TYR A 15 -19.34 27.42 -24.11
N ILE A 16 -20.64 27.37 -24.50
CA ILE A 16 -21.51 26.23 -24.21
C ILE A 16 -21.01 24.97 -24.95
N CYS A 17 -20.62 25.08 -26.20
CA CYS A 17 -20.07 23.96 -26.97
C CYS A 17 -18.74 23.43 -26.37
N GLY A 18 -17.87 24.32 -25.88
CA GLY A 18 -16.66 23.96 -25.14
C GLY A 18 -16.97 23.19 -23.85
N LYS A 19 -17.89 23.67 -23.03
CA LYS A 19 -18.33 22.97 -21.79
C LYS A 19 -18.92 21.59 -22.08
N ILE A 20 -19.77 21.46 -23.09
CA ILE A 20 -20.35 20.16 -23.47
C ILE A 20 -19.25 19.17 -23.88
N LYS A 21 -18.26 19.63 -24.65
CA LYS A 21 -17.11 18.80 -25.03
C LYS A 21 -16.29 18.32 -23.83
N GLU A 22 -16.03 19.21 -22.88
CA GLU A 22 -15.32 18.87 -21.64
C GLU A 22 -16.11 17.86 -20.79
N GLU A 23 -17.41 18.05 -20.66
CA GLU A 23 -18.28 17.11 -19.90
C GLU A 23 -18.37 15.75 -20.58
N MET A 24 -18.46 15.70 -21.91
CA MET A 24 -18.42 14.44 -22.67
C MET A 24 -17.10 13.71 -22.51
N ALA A 25 -15.97 14.46 -22.57
CA ALA A 25 -14.64 13.88 -22.35
C ALA A 25 -14.47 13.37 -20.92
N ALA A 26 -14.91 14.14 -19.92
CA ALA A 26 -14.87 13.72 -18.52
C ALA A 26 -15.75 12.49 -18.25
N GLN A 27 -16.92 12.39 -18.89
CA GLN A 27 -17.79 11.22 -18.78
C GLN A 27 -17.19 9.99 -19.47
N SER A 28 -16.48 10.17 -20.59
CA SER A 28 -15.73 9.09 -21.27
C SER A 28 -14.64 8.53 -20.37
N VAL A 29 -13.84 9.40 -19.72
CA VAL A 29 -12.80 9.00 -18.75
C VAL A 29 -13.40 8.26 -17.56
N TYR A 30 -14.51 8.75 -17.00
CA TYR A 30 -15.20 8.08 -15.91
C TYR A 30 -15.63 6.67 -16.29
N ASN A 31 -16.26 6.49 -17.45
CA ASN A 31 -16.73 5.19 -17.90
C ASN A 31 -15.57 4.22 -18.16
N GLU A 32 -14.46 4.71 -18.70
CA GLU A 32 -13.27 3.89 -18.91
C GLU A 32 -12.66 3.42 -17.59
N ILE A 33 -12.47 4.33 -16.62
CA ILE A 33 -11.94 3.99 -15.30
C ILE A 33 -12.88 2.99 -14.60
N LYS A 34 -14.19 3.23 -14.62
CA LYS A 34 -15.18 2.33 -14.03
C LYS A 34 -15.07 0.93 -14.62
N ARG A 35 -15.06 0.81 -15.94
CA ARG A 35 -14.90 -0.49 -16.64
C ARG A 35 -13.59 -1.19 -16.25
N ARG A 36 -12.49 -0.46 -16.09
CA ARG A 36 -11.19 -1.01 -15.71
C ARG A 36 -11.18 -1.49 -14.27
N VAL A 37 -11.84 -0.78 -13.36
CA VAL A 37 -12.05 -1.19 -11.97
C VAL A 37 -12.89 -2.45 -11.90
N GLU A 38 -14.04 -2.50 -12.57
CA GLU A 38 -14.97 -3.64 -12.56
C GLU A 38 -14.34 -4.92 -13.14
N LYS A 39 -13.47 -4.81 -14.14
CA LYS A 39 -12.71 -5.93 -14.70
C LYS A 39 -11.57 -6.41 -13.79
N SER A 40 -11.24 -5.65 -12.75
CA SER A 40 -10.14 -5.98 -11.86
C SER A 40 -10.60 -6.88 -10.70
N LYS A 41 -9.65 -7.59 -10.11
CA LYS A 41 -9.93 -8.40 -8.90
C LYS A 41 -10.27 -7.48 -7.72
N ARG A 42 -11.30 -7.83 -6.94
CA ARG A 42 -11.62 -7.13 -5.69
C ARG A 42 -10.43 -7.17 -4.73
N GLY A 43 -10.20 -6.06 -4.03
CA GLY A 43 -9.03 -5.82 -3.20
C GLY A 43 -7.86 -5.16 -3.93
N ARG A 44 -7.93 -5.01 -5.26
CA ARG A 44 -6.89 -4.32 -6.01
C ARG A 44 -6.81 -2.85 -5.61
N LEU A 45 -5.59 -2.38 -5.44
CA LEU A 45 -5.28 -0.97 -5.20
C LEU A 45 -4.98 -0.26 -6.52
N PHE A 46 -5.43 0.97 -6.61
CA PHE A 46 -5.28 1.85 -7.76
C PHE A 46 -4.67 3.18 -7.36
N PHE A 47 -3.85 3.71 -8.24
CA PHE A 47 -3.28 5.05 -8.17
C PHE A 47 -3.77 5.89 -9.36
N PRO A 48 -3.82 7.23 -9.27
CA PRO A 48 -4.17 8.06 -10.41
C PRO A 48 -3.33 7.77 -11.65
N ASP A 49 -2.04 7.47 -11.46
CA ASP A 49 -1.08 7.17 -12.52
C ASP A 49 -1.42 5.89 -13.31
N ASP A 50 -2.23 4.98 -12.75
CA ASP A 50 -2.67 3.77 -13.44
C ASP A 50 -3.60 4.08 -14.64
N PHE A 51 -4.14 5.29 -14.72
CA PHE A 51 -5.20 5.66 -15.67
C PHE A 51 -4.74 6.62 -16.79
N HIS A 52 -3.42 6.83 -16.97
CA HIS A 52 -2.93 7.55 -18.14
C HIS A 52 -3.34 6.86 -19.46
N PRO A 53 -3.60 7.64 -20.53
CA PRO A 53 -3.19 9.03 -20.79
C PRO A 53 -4.25 10.12 -20.48
N ALA A 54 -5.32 9.87 -19.74
CA ALA A 54 -6.30 10.91 -19.45
C ALA A 54 -5.70 12.06 -18.60
N SER A 55 -6.31 13.23 -18.64
CA SER A 55 -5.85 14.38 -17.84
C SER A 55 -5.95 14.10 -16.33
N SER A 56 -5.01 14.62 -15.56
CA SER A 56 -4.95 14.40 -14.10
C SER A 56 -6.22 14.86 -13.38
N ASP A 57 -6.86 15.93 -13.84
CA ASP A 57 -8.09 16.47 -13.24
C ASP A 57 -9.31 15.61 -13.57
N ALA A 58 -9.42 15.11 -14.80
CA ALA A 58 -10.47 14.17 -15.19
C ALA A 58 -10.36 12.84 -14.44
N ILE A 59 -9.14 12.31 -14.28
CA ILE A 59 -8.87 11.10 -13.48
C ILE A 59 -9.28 11.33 -12.02
N ARG A 60 -8.84 12.43 -11.40
CA ARG A 60 -9.15 12.76 -10.01
C ARG A 60 -10.66 12.90 -9.79
N SER A 61 -11.35 13.61 -10.67
CA SER A 61 -12.81 13.79 -10.64
C SER A 61 -13.54 12.45 -10.77
N ALA A 62 -13.12 11.59 -11.70
CA ALA A 62 -13.68 10.26 -11.90
C ALA A 62 -13.49 9.37 -10.65
N LEU A 63 -12.29 9.34 -10.07
CA LEU A 63 -12.01 8.56 -8.86
C LEU A 63 -12.83 9.02 -7.65
N VAL A 64 -13.01 10.34 -7.48
CA VAL A 64 -13.89 10.89 -6.44
C VAL A 64 -15.34 10.49 -6.66
N ARG A 65 -15.85 10.52 -7.90
CA ARG A 65 -17.21 10.09 -8.25
C ARG A 65 -17.41 8.60 -7.97
N LEU A 66 -16.43 7.75 -8.33
CA LEU A 66 -16.47 6.30 -8.05
C LEU A 66 -16.46 6.01 -6.54
N CYS A 67 -15.72 6.79 -5.74
CA CYS A 67 -15.78 6.67 -4.28
C CYS A 67 -17.14 7.08 -3.72
N ARG A 68 -17.77 8.12 -4.24
CA ARG A 68 -19.13 8.53 -3.82
C ARG A 68 -20.20 7.50 -4.22
N ALA A 69 -20.02 6.84 -5.35
CA ALA A 69 -20.88 5.75 -5.80
C ALA A 69 -20.69 4.43 -5.04
N GLY A 70 -19.63 4.31 -4.21
CA GLY A 70 -19.29 3.06 -3.51
C GLY A 70 -18.55 2.03 -4.36
N ASP A 71 -18.25 2.35 -5.62
CA ASP A 71 -17.48 1.47 -6.52
C ASP A 71 -16.01 1.37 -6.10
N LEU A 72 -15.47 2.43 -5.49
CA LEU A 72 -14.13 2.48 -4.91
C LEU A 72 -14.16 2.96 -3.46
N MET A 73 -13.15 2.58 -2.71
CA MET A 73 -12.87 3.09 -1.37
C MET A 73 -11.55 3.86 -1.40
N ARG A 74 -11.55 5.10 -0.88
CA ARG A 74 -10.31 5.85 -0.69
C ARG A 74 -9.60 5.37 0.58
N VAL A 75 -8.43 4.79 0.44
CA VAL A 75 -7.61 4.24 1.53
C VAL A 75 -6.70 5.31 2.12
N ALA A 76 -6.05 6.08 1.26
CA ALA A 76 -5.19 7.19 1.61
C ALA A 76 -5.22 8.24 0.50
N GLN A 77 -4.49 9.33 0.67
CA GLN A 77 -4.36 10.33 -0.38
C GLN A 77 -3.73 9.71 -1.64
N GLY A 78 -4.47 9.74 -2.75
CA GLY A 78 -4.04 9.17 -4.03
C GLY A 78 -4.00 7.63 -4.05
N ILE A 79 -4.62 6.94 -3.08
CA ILE A 79 -4.69 5.48 -3.03
C ILE A 79 -6.15 5.06 -2.91
N TYR A 80 -6.59 4.26 -3.85
CA TYR A 80 -7.97 3.79 -3.97
C TYR A 80 -8.00 2.27 -4.01
N CYS A 81 -9.03 1.66 -3.42
CA CYS A 81 -9.21 0.21 -3.38
C CYS A 81 -10.53 -0.17 -4.03
N TYR A 82 -10.53 -1.21 -4.86
CA TYR A 82 -11.77 -1.89 -5.25
C TYR A 82 -12.21 -2.79 -4.10
N PRO A 83 -13.27 -2.45 -3.35
CA PRO A 83 -13.53 -3.07 -2.06
C PRO A 83 -13.84 -4.57 -2.17
N LYS A 84 -13.28 -5.36 -1.26
CA LYS A 84 -13.73 -6.73 -1.00
C LYS A 84 -14.98 -6.64 -0.14
N VAL A 85 -16.02 -7.39 -0.47
CA VAL A 85 -17.27 -7.47 0.30
C VAL A 85 -17.34 -8.83 0.96
N ASP A 86 -17.47 -8.86 2.28
CA ASP A 86 -17.75 -10.10 3.00
C ASP A 86 -19.24 -10.45 2.87
N ARG A 87 -19.52 -11.57 2.21
CA ARG A 87 -20.86 -12.09 2.06
C ARG A 87 -21.29 -13.06 3.17
N LYS A 88 -20.33 -13.55 3.97
CA LYS A 88 -20.60 -14.58 4.99
C LYS A 88 -21.09 -14.02 6.32
N TRP A 89 -20.66 -12.83 6.70
CA TRP A 89 -20.92 -12.25 8.03
C TRP A 89 -21.74 -10.96 7.98
N GLY A 90 -22.41 -10.69 6.85
CA GLY A 90 -23.35 -9.58 6.71
C GLY A 90 -22.68 -8.22 6.50
N SER A 91 -22.56 -7.81 5.24
CA SER A 91 -22.43 -6.42 4.75
C SER A 91 -21.15 -5.63 5.11
N GLY A 92 -20.07 -6.27 5.50
CA GLY A 92 -18.83 -5.55 5.78
C GLY A 92 -17.98 -5.34 4.51
N ILE A 93 -17.49 -4.11 4.29
CA ILE A 93 -16.37 -3.84 3.40
C ILE A 93 -15.09 -4.24 4.14
N ILE A 94 -14.31 -5.18 3.56
CA ILE A 94 -13.00 -5.56 4.08
C ILE A 94 -11.98 -4.56 3.53
N PRO A 95 -11.39 -3.70 4.37
CA PRO A 95 -10.33 -2.79 3.93
C PRO A 95 -9.06 -3.59 3.60
N PRO A 96 -8.19 -3.08 2.72
CA PRO A 96 -6.90 -3.69 2.47
C PRO A 96 -6.03 -3.65 3.74
N SER A 97 -5.18 -4.66 3.91
CA SER A 97 -4.22 -4.68 5.01
C SER A 97 -3.14 -3.62 4.83
N ILE A 98 -2.44 -3.31 5.90
CA ILE A 98 -1.33 -2.34 5.88
C ILE A 98 -0.21 -2.83 4.95
N GLU A 99 0.04 -4.13 4.94
CA GLU A 99 1.01 -4.76 4.05
C GLU A 99 0.59 -4.66 2.59
N GLU A 100 -0.67 -4.99 2.26
CA GLU A 100 -1.19 -4.85 0.89
C GLU A 100 -1.01 -3.41 0.37
N ILE A 101 -1.22 -2.42 1.24
CA ILE A 101 -1.01 -1.01 0.89
C ILE A 101 0.47 -0.70 0.69
N ALA A 102 1.35 -1.16 1.59
CA ALA A 102 2.78 -0.93 1.52
C ALA A 102 3.39 -1.56 0.26
N GLU A 103 3.01 -2.81 -0.05
CA GLU A 103 3.45 -3.53 -1.24
C GLU A 103 2.99 -2.86 -2.53
N ALA A 104 1.73 -2.38 -2.57
CA ALA A 104 1.23 -1.66 -3.74
C ALA A 104 1.99 -0.34 -3.99
N ILE A 105 2.33 0.37 -2.91
CA ILE A 105 3.14 1.57 -2.97
C ILE A 105 4.56 1.23 -3.47
N ALA A 106 5.18 0.20 -2.90
CA ALA A 106 6.52 -0.24 -3.28
C ALA A 106 6.58 -0.65 -4.76
N LYS A 107 5.57 -1.39 -5.22
CA LYS A 107 5.44 -1.80 -6.63
C LYS A 107 5.32 -0.59 -7.58
N ARG A 108 4.48 0.39 -7.23
CA ARG A 108 4.33 1.62 -8.01
C ARG A 108 5.65 2.36 -8.14
N ASP A 109 6.35 2.51 -7.02
CA ASP A 109 7.59 3.27 -6.93
C ASP A 109 8.83 2.48 -7.39
N LYS A 110 8.65 1.19 -7.69
CA LYS A 110 9.71 0.25 -8.09
C LYS A 110 10.83 0.16 -7.06
N VAL A 111 10.47 0.10 -5.77
CA VAL A 111 11.38 -0.02 -4.64
C VAL A 111 11.12 -1.31 -3.87
N ARG A 112 12.12 -1.79 -3.14
CA ARG A 112 11.98 -2.90 -2.19
C ARG A 112 11.61 -2.36 -0.82
N ILE A 113 10.83 -3.15 -0.09
CA ILE A 113 10.44 -2.84 1.29
C ILE A 113 10.59 -4.07 2.18
N ALA A 114 10.86 -3.83 3.46
CA ALA A 114 10.89 -4.86 4.48
C ALA A 114 10.25 -4.30 5.76
N PRO A 115 9.33 -5.01 6.41
CA PRO A 115 8.75 -4.57 7.68
C PRO A 115 9.81 -4.53 8.77
N THR A 116 9.70 -3.55 9.70
CA THR A 116 10.67 -3.34 10.80
C THR A 116 9.97 -2.73 12.01
N GLY A 117 10.70 -2.59 13.11
CA GLY A 117 10.21 -1.96 14.33
C GLY A 117 9.18 -2.79 15.09
N ALA A 118 8.45 -2.11 15.97
CA ALA A 118 7.44 -2.73 16.84
C ALA A 118 6.37 -3.54 16.09
N TYR A 119 6.14 -3.24 14.82
CA TYR A 119 5.20 -4.00 13.99
C TYR A 119 5.64 -5.45 13.79
N VAL A 120 6.92 -5.70 13.57
CA VAL A 120 7.45 -7.06 13.39
C VAL A 120 7.34 -7.86 14.68
N LEU A 121 7.60 -7.23 15.83
CA LEU A 121 7.42 -7.86 17.15
C LEU A 121 5.97 -8.28 17.40
N ASN A 122 5.03 -7.38 17.10
CA ASN A 122 3.60 -7.68 17.21
C ASN A 122 3.17 -8.79 16.26
N LYS A 123 3.62 -8.75 15.01
CA LYS A 123 3.28 -9.76 13.98
C LYS A 123 3.75 -11.17 14.34
N LEU A 124 4.89 -11.30 15.02
CA LEU A 124 5.41 -12.58 15.51
C LEU A 124 4.88 -12.97 16.91
N GLY A 125 4.01 -12.15 17.51
CA GLY A 125 3.51 -12.42 18.87
C GLY A 125 4.55 -12.20 19.98
N LEU A 126 5.65 -11.50 19.68
CA LEU A 126 6.72 -11.15 20.63
C LEU A 126 6.38 -9.89 21.44
N SER A 127 5.34 -9.18 21.04
CA SER A 127 4.80 -8.01 21.74
C SER A 127 3.30 -7.93 21.55
N THR A 128 2.57 -7.55 22.59
CA THR A 128 1.12 -7.29 22.55
C THR A 128 0.79 -5.86 22.09
N GLN A 129 1.80 -4.99 21.96
CA GLN A 129 1.60 -3.61 21.56
C GLN A 129 1.29 -3.53 20.06
N ILE A 130 0.17 -2.91 19.71
CA ILE A 130 -0.21 -2.62 18.31
C ILE A 130 0.32 -1.24 17.97
N PRO A 131 1.32 -1.12 17.08
CA PRO A 131 1.88 0.18 16.74
C PRO A 131 0.88 1.01 15.92
N ALA A 132 0.71 2.29 16.25
CA ALA A 132 -0.09 3.23 15.46
C ALA A 132 0.53 3.51 14.08
N ASN A 133 1.85 3.46 13.98
CA ASN A 133 2.57 3.59 12.72
C ASN A 133 3.34 2.31 12.43
N VAL A 134 3.12 1.77 11.24
CA VAL A 134 3.88 0.62 10.74
C VAL A 134 5.08 1.14 9.94
N VAL A 135 6.26 0.66 10.30
CA VAL A 135 7.52 1.08 9.69
C VAL A 135 8.01 0.03 8.72
N PHE A 136 8.36 0.46 7.52
CA PHE A 136 9.05 -0.35 6.52
C PHE A 136 10.40 0.28 6.18
N ALA A 137 11.45 -0.52 6.20
CA ALA A 137 12.71 -0.16 5.56
C ALA A 137 12.52 -0.19 4.05
N THR A 138 13.16 0.74 3.33
CA THR A 138 13.11 0.80 1.86
C THR A 138 14.46 1.22 1.28
N ASP A 139 14.79 0.73 0.09
CA ASP A 139 15.91 1.21 -0.71
C ASP A 139 15.59 2.49 -1.50
N GLY A 140 14.32 2.90 -1.52
CA GLY A 140 13.86 4.15 -2.09
C GLY A 140 13.87 5.32 -1.10
N SER A 141 13.23 6.43 -1.48
CA SER A 141 13.11 7.61 -0.63
C SER A 141 12.19 7.38 0.57
N GLY A 142 12.60 7.88 1.74
CA GLY A 142 11.78 7.85 2.94
C GLY A 142 10.55 8.74 2.81
N ARG A 143 9.41 8.28 3.32
CA ARG A 143 8.16 9.07 3.35
C ARG A 143 7.15 8.51 4.33
N ARG A 144 6.15 9.33 4.65
CA ARG A 144 4.99 8.95 5.46
C ARG A 144 3.72 8.95 4.62
N VAL A 145 2.90 7.92 4.78
CA VAL A 145 1.57 7.82 4.19
C VAL A 145 0.55 7.69 5.33
N SER A 146 -0.36 8.64 5.43
CA SER A 146 -1.42 8.62 6.45
C SER A 146 -2.58 7.74 5.97
N ILE A 147 -2.98 6.75 6.80
CA ILE A 147 -4.07 5.82 6.52
C ILE A 147 -5.13 6.00 7.60
N GLY A 148 -6.16 6.79 7.31
CA GLY A 148 -7.26 6.99 8.24
C GLY A 148 -6.87 7.62 9.58
N LYS A 149 -7.71 7.43 10.60
CA LYS A 149 -7.61 8.07 11.91
C LYS A 149 -6.34 7.64 12.68
N GLY A 150 -5.29 8.46 12.64
CA GLY A 150 -4.09 8.29 13.47
C GLY A 150 -3.15 7.14 13.10
N LYS A 151 -3.49 6.34 12.07
CA LYS A 151 -2.63 5.26 11.57
C LYS A 151 -1.81 5.72 10.37
N GLY A 152 -0.58 5.21 10.25
CA GLY A 152 0.29 5.57 9.14
C GLY A 152 1.28 4.48 8.78
N LEU A 153 1.72 4.57 7.52
CA LEU A 153 2.89 3.86 7.01
C LEU A 153 4.07 4.82 6.99
N LEU A 154 5.18 4.37 7.51
CA LEU A 154 6.45 5.11 7.49
C LEU A 154 7.47 4.30 6.72
N PHE A 155 7.88 4.78 5.56
CA PHE A 155 9.00 4.23 4.81
C PHE A 155 10.28 4.94 5.26
N LYS A 156 11.24 4.18 5.80
CA LYS A 156 12.56 4.69 6.19
C LYS A 156 13.59 4.18 5.21
N HIS A 157 14.35 5.09 4.62
CA HIS A 157 15.46 4.70 3.75
C HIS A 157 16.52 3.91 4.53
N THR A 158 17.01 2.85 3.90
CA THR A 158 18.14 2.07 4.42
C THR A 158 19.15 1.78 3.32
N SER A 159 20.42 1.86 3.65
CA SER A 159 21.53 1.39 2.82
C SER A 159 21.84 -0.09 3.04
N GLU A 160 21.22 -0.73 4.03
CA GLU A 160 21.43 -2.14 4.36
C GLU A 160 20.66 -3.05 3.41
N MET A 161 21.27 -3.37 2.26
CA MET A 161 20.63 -4.16 1.21
C MET A 161 20.33 -5.62 1.61
N ARG A 162 21.01 -6.15 2.63
CA ARG A 162 20.82 -7.53 3.12
C ARG A 162 19.40 -7.80 3.60
N ILE A 163 18.72 -6.78 4.15
CA ILE A 163 17.34 -6.92 4.62
C ILE A 163 16.35 -7.32 3.51
N PHE A 164 16.69 -7.03 2.25
CA PHE A 164 15.86 -7.35 1.07
C PHE A 164 16.31 -8.64 0.37
N ALA A 165 17.33 -9.33 0.88
CA ALA A 165 17.92 -10.49 0.24
C ALA A 165 17.37 -11.83 0.75
N PHE A 166 16.56 -11.81 1.82
CA PHE A 166 15.94 -13.00 2.38
C PHE A 166 14.97 -13.64 1.37
N ARG A 167 15.02 -14.96 1.27
CA ARG A 167 14.09 -15.75 0.45
C ARG A 167 12.78 -16.01 1.19
N SER A 168 12.89 -16.35 2.47
CA SER A 168 11.76 -16.56 3.34
C SER A 168 11.37 -15.23 4.04
N THR A 169 10.13 -14.79 3.81
CA THR A 169 9.55 -13.65 4.53
C THR A 169 9.56 -13.89 6.04
N LEU A 170 9.36 -15.13 6.47
CA LEU A 170 9.34 -15.48 7.89
C LEU A 170 10.73 -15.36 8.51
N MET A 171 11.79 -15.84 7.82
CA MET A 171 13.17 -15.62 8.27
C MET A 171 13.53 -14.15 8.34
N GLN A 172 13.13 -13.36 7.35
CA GLN A 172 13.31 -11.90 7.38
C GLN A 172 12.66 -11.29 8.63
N LEU A 173 11.41 -11.66 8.95
CA LEU A 173 10.70 -11.18 10.14
C LEU A 173 11.42 -11.61 11.43
N ILE A 174 11.83 -12.87 11.55
CA ILE A 174 12.53 -13.39 12.74
C ILE A 174 13.84 -12.63 12.97
N VAL A 175 14.68 -12.54 11.95
CA VAL A 175 15.96 -11.83 12.06
C VAL A 175 15.76 -10.36 12.40
N THR A 176 14.77 -9.72 11.77
CA THR A 176 14.44 -8.31 12.05
C THR A 176 13.93 -8.15 13.48
N ALA A 177 13.06 -9.03 13.96
CA ALA A 177 12.55 -8.98 15.34
C ALA A 177 13.67 -9.15 16.37
N MET A 178 14.57 -10.10 16.17
CA MET A 178 15.71 -10.28 17.06
C MET A 178 16.60 -9.03 17.11
N ARG A 179 16.83 -8.38 15.96
CA ARG A 179 17.58 -7.13 15.89
C ARG A 179 16.88 -5.97 16.61
N GLU A 180 15.57 -5.87 16.53
CA GLU A 180 14.77 -4.85 17.24
C GLU A 180 14.80 -5.07 18.78
N ILE A 181 14.81 -6.31 19.24
CA ILE A 181 14.93 -6.65 20.67
C ILE A 181 16.36 -6.37 21.17
N GLY A 182 17.36 -6.69 20.35
CA GLY A 182 18.77 -6.59 20.68
C GLY A 182 19.35 -7.85 21.34
N GLU A 183 20.65 -8.06 21.14
CA GLU A 183 21.37 -9.31 21.49
C GLU A 183 21.16 -9.75 22.95
N HIS A 184 21.21 -8.79 23.89
CA HIS A 184 21.14 -9.06 25.33
C HIS A 184 19.73 -9.05 25.92
N ASN A 185 18.75 -8.65 25.13
CA ASN A 185 17.36 -8.44 25.60
C ASN A 185 16.40 -9.55 25.18
N VAL A 186 16.85 -10.52 24.37
CA VAL A 186 16.01 -11.64 23.93
C VAL A 186 15.83 -12.60 25.10
N THR A 187 14.59 -12.74 25.59
CA THR A 187 14.22 -13.66 26.70
C THR A 187 14.01 -15.08 26.20
N ASP A 188 14.03 -16.04 27.14
CA ASP A 188 13.78 -17.45 26.82
C ASP A 188 12.35 -17.68 26.29
N GLU A 189 11.35 -16.94 26.82
CA GLU A 189 9.99 -17.01 26.31
C GLU A 189 9.91 -16.52 24.85
N GLN A 190 10.59 -15.43 24.54
CA GLN A 190 10.66 -14.92 23.18
C GLN A 190 11.37 -15.90 22.24
N MET A 191 12.44 -16.56 22.72
CA MET A 191 13.11 -17.61 21.97
C MET A 191 12.21 -18.81 21.71
N ALA A 192 11.37 -19.20 22.67
CA ALA A 192 10.40 -20.28 22.47
C ALA A 192 9.39 -19.95 21.36
N VAL A 193 8.91 -18.71 21.32
CA VAL A 193 8.02 -18.22 20.23
C VAL A 193 8.75 -18.22 18.89
N ILE A 194 9.97 -17.73 18.84
CA ILE A 194 10.79 -17.71 17.63
C ILE A 194 11.03 -19.12 17.09
N ARG A 195 11.35 -20.09 17.95
CA ARG A 195 11.55 -21.50 17.54
C ARG A 195 10.30 -22.09 16.92
N LYS A 196 9.11 -21.83 17.45
CA LYS A 196 7.84 -22.26 16.83
C LYS A 196 7.66 -21.68 15.43
N HIS A 197 8.06 -20.44 15.21
CA HIS A 197 8.01 -19.85 13.88
C HIS A 197 9.04 -20.49 12.94
N LEU A 198 10.22 -20.86 13.43
CA LEU A 198 11.25 -21.53 12.62
C LEU A 198 10.80 -22.91 12.10
N GLU A 199 9.93 -23.63 12.82
CA GLU A 199 9.34 -24.90 12.34
C GLU A 199 8.58 -24.75 11.01
N HIS A 200 8.14 -23.53 10.67
CA HIS A 200 7.45 -23.22 9.42
C HIS A 200 8.38 -22.71 8.30
N VAL A 201 9.69 -22.64 8.56
CA VAL A 201 10.70 -22.30 7.56
C VAL A 201 11.27 -23.58 6.99
N THR A 202 11.38 -23.66 5.67
CA THR A 202 12.02 -24.84 5.03
C THR A 202 13.51 -24.86 5.35
N GLU A 203 14.09 -26.06 5.46
CA GLU A 203 15.54 -26.20 5.73
C GLU A 203 16.38 -25.49 4.66
N GLU A 204 15.95 -25.57 3.40
CA GLU A 204 16.65 -24.90 2.29
C GLU A 204 16.69 -23.37 2.47
N ASP A 205 15.55 -22.75 2.82
CA ASP A 205 15.48 -21.32 3.05
C ASP A 205 16.22 -20.92 4.32
N TYR A 206 16.12 -21.73 5.39
CA TYR A 206 16.86 -21.49 6.62
C TYR A 206 18.38 -21.45 6.36
N GLN A 207 18.95 -22.43 5.69
CA GLN A 207 20.40 -22.50 5.43
C GLN A 207 20.92 -21.35 4.58
N LYS A 208 20.10 -20.86 3.64
CA LYS A 208 20.45 -19.71 2.80
C LYS A 208 20.30 -18.38 3.55
N ASP A 209 19.18 -18.21 4.22
CA ASP A 209 18.81 -16.95 4.85
C ASP A 209 19.57 -16.69 6.16
N ILE A 210 19.95 -17.73 6.90
CA ILE A 210 20.72 -17.58 8.14
C ILE A 210 22.06 -16.88 7.90
N GLN A 211 22.63 -17.01 6.71
CA GLN A 211 23.89 -16.35 6.34
C GLN A 211 23.75 -14.83 6.24
N LEU A 212 22.52 -14.33 6.03
CA LEU A 212 22.21 -12.89 5.98
C LEU A 212 22.07 -12.28 7.39
N ALA A 213 21.85 -13.14 8.40
CA ALA A 213 21.66 -12.71 9.77
C ALA A 213 22.98 -12.27 10.44
N PRO A 214 22.94 -11.33 11.41
CA PRO A 214 24.10 -11.00 12.26
C PRO A 214 24.66 -12.24 12.97
N ILE A 215 25.95 -12.22 13.27
CA ILE A 215 26.65 -13.37 13.89
C ILE A 215 25.99 -13.82 15.19
N TRP A 216 25.58 -12.89 16.04
CA TRP A 216 24.94 -13.20 17.31
C TRP A 216 23.56 -13.86 17.11
N VAL A 217 22.80 -13.46 16.06
CA VAL A 217 21.51 -14.09 15.72
C VAL A 217 21.73 -15.53 15.29
N ARG A 218 22.73 -15.77 14.41
CA ARG A 218 23.11 -17.12 13.98
C ARG A 218 23.41 -18.03 15.16
N LYS A 219 24.22 -17.56 16.13
CA LYS A 219 24.56 -18.30 17.34
C LYS A 219 23.36 -18.62 18.24
N LYS A 220 22.34 -17.75 18.25
CA LYS A 220 21.14 -17.99 19.07
C LYS A 220 20.14 -18.92 18.38
N LEU A 221 20.16 -19.01 17.04
CA LEU A 221 19.25 -19.83 16.25
C LEU A 221 19.84 -21.21 15.91
N SER A 222 21.16 -21.40 15.97
CA SER A 222 21.81 -22.72 15.88
C SER A 222 21.66 -23.44 17.21
#